data_c6145902362da9557c5ff74f081504a5
#
_entry.id   c6145902362da9557c5ff74f081504a5
#
_cell.length_a   1.000
_cell.length_b   1.000
_cell.length_c   1.000
_cell.angle_alpha   90.00
_cell.angle_beta   90.00
_cell.angle_gamma   90.00
#
_symmetry.space_group_name_H-M   'P 1'
#
loop_
_entity.id
_entity.type
_entity.pdbx_description
1 polymer ?
#
loop_
_entity_poly.entity_id
_entity_poly.type
_entity_poly.pdbx_seq_one_letter_code
_entity_poly.pdbx_strand_id
1 'polypeptide(L)'
;MNNKTPLNGPCFESSEKPEKLVFLLHGYGDNAENFIPLATHLHDPELNINYYAPNAPSSIPQYPTGRQWFDLYPNGINFKEAGSAEKEILKQDCLSSLNLIKDYINNLCIKHKLTLKDCFIIGFSQGAMMAFEFGKYVNNTFAGCVLLSGRMLPSEDYEKKYFIKTPVLIVHGDQDPVLEPKYFEEACKILKNHGFLFDSYLMKNEEHTISAETLKLTKNFIKKRMTQA
;
A
#
# COMPACT_ATOMS: atom_id res chain seq x y z
N MET A 1 1.39 15.41 -23.65
CA MET A 1 0.83 15.07 -22.35
C MET A 1 0.20 13.68 -22.48
N ASN A 2 0.80 12.64 -21.93
CA ASN A 2 0.19 11.30 -21.96
C ASN A 2 -1.02 11.32 -21.02
N ASN A 3 -2.22 11.42 -21.57
CA ASN A 3 -3.47 11.25 -20.83
C ASN A 3 -3.55 9.79 -20.37
N LYS A 4 -2.95 9.46 -19.21
CA LYS A 4 -3.17 8.16 -18.59
C LYS A 4 -4.59 8.11 -18.05
N THR A 5 -5.27 7.00 -18.30
CA THR A 5 -6.62 6.75 -17.77
C THR A 5 -6.62 6.86 -16.24
N PRO A 6 -7.52 7.62 -15.62
CA PRO A 6 -7.63 7.68 -14.17
C PRO A 6 -7.84 6.29 -13.56
N LEU A 7 -7.32 6.07 -12.36
CA LEU A 7 -7.59 4.83 -11.64
C LEU A 7 -9.08 4.70 -11.34
N ASN A 8 -9.56 3.47 -11.42
CA ASN A 8 -10.91 3.07 -11.05
C ASN A 8 -10.86 1.75 -10.28
N GLY A 9 -11.95 1.41 -9.64
CA GLY A 9 -12.09 0.15 -8.93
C GLY A 9 -13.30 0.15 -8.01
N PRO A 10 -13.63 -1.01 -7.43
CA PRO A 10 -14.75 -1.17 -6.52
C PRO A 10 -14.51 -0.44 -5.20
N CYS A 11 -15.61 -0.22 -4.50
CA CYS A 11 -15.61 0.34 -3.15
C CYS A 11 -16.56 -0.43 -2.23
N PHE A 12 -16.32 -0.30 -0.94
CA PHE A 12 -17.23 -0.70 0.12
C PHE A 12 -17.54 0.55 0.95
N GLU A 13 -18.65 1.21 0.64
CA GLU A 13 -19.10 2.42 1.32
C GLU A 13 -20.11 2.03 2.41
N SER A 14 -19.68 2.06 3.68
CA SER A 14 -20.49 1.73 4.85
C SER A 14 -21.12 2.98 5.51
N SER A 15 -20.71 4.17 5.09
CA SER A 15 -21.20 5.43 5.64
C SER A 15 -21.40 6.48 4.53
N GLU A 16 -22.50 7.20 4.60
CA GLU A 16 -22.74 8.38 3.76
C GLU A 16 -21.82 9.57 4.14
N LYS A 17 -21.38 9.60 5.39
CA LYS A 17 -20.49 10.62 5.94
C LYS A 17 -19.31 9.96 6.63
N PRO A 18 -18.36 9.40 5.87
CA PRO A 18 -17.20 8.76 6.47
C PRO A 18 -16.31 9.77 7.19
N GLU A 19 -15.73 9.34 8.30
CA GLU A 19 -14.69 10.07 9.03
C GLU A 19 -13.31 9.73 8.52
N LYS A 20 -13.13 8.53 7.97
CA LYS A 20 -11.88 8.06 7.37
C LYS A 20 -12.13 7.29 6.08
N LEU A 21 -11.11 7.31 5.22
CA LEU A 21 -11.05 6.52 3.99
C LEU A 21 -9.91 5.50 4.10
N VAL A 22 -10.16 4.28 3.67
CA VAL A 22 -9.16 3.22 3.56
C VAL A 22 -8.93 2.90 2.09
N PHE A 23 -7.67 2.99 1.64
CA PHE A 23 -7.25 2.64 0.29
C PHE A 23 -6.50 1.31 0.32
N LEU A 24 -6.99 0.34 -0.44
CA LEU A 24 -6.49 -1.03 -0.53
C LEU A 24 -5.72 -1.22 -1.83
N LEU A 25 -4.40 -1.35 -1.76
CA LEU A 25 -3.52 -1.52 -2.91
C LEU A 25 -3.14 -3.00 -3.05
N HIS A 26 -3.64 -3.65 -4.10
CA HIS A 26 -3.43 -5.08 -4.35
C HIS A 26 -1.99 -5.43 -4.77
N GLY A 27 -1.62 -6.71 -4.71
CA GLY A 27 -0.33 -7.23 -5.14
C GLY A 27 -0.21 -7.35 -6.66
N TYR A 28 1.02 -7.66 -7.14
CA TYR A 28 1.28 -7.99 -8.54
C TYR A 28 0.48 -9.22 -8.97
N GLY A 29 -0.15 -9.16 -10.14
CA GLY A 29 -0.95 -10.25 -10.69
C GLY A 29 -2.37 -10.34 -10.16
N ASP A 30 -2.72 -9.53 -9.18
CA ASP A 30 -4.07 -9.42 -8.64
C ASP A 30 -4.81 -8.21 -9.25
N ASN A 31 -6.01 -7.95 -8.77
CA ASN A 31 -6.84 -6.82 -9.19
C ASN A 31 -7.71 -6.32 -8.02
N ALA A 32 -8.35 -5.20 -8.24
CA ALA A 32 -9.16 -4.54 -7.23
C ALA A 32 -10.42 -5.34 -6.83
N GLU A 33 -11.02 -6.06 -7.77
CA GLU A 33 -12.23 -6.88 -7.55
C GLU A 33 -11.97 -8.03 -6.58
N ASN A 34 -10.79 -8.65 -6.68
CA ASN A 34 -10.36 -9.70 -5.75
C ASN A 34 -9.91 -9.14 -4.40
N PHE A 35 -9.47 -7.86 -4.37
CA PHE A 35 -8.87 -7.28 -3.17
C PHE A 35 -9.86 -6.52 -2.28
N ILE A 36 -10.93 -5.94 -2.87
CA ILE A 36 -11.94 -5.19 -2.09
C ILE A 36 -12.69 -6.04 -1.04
N PRO A 37 -12.89 -7.38 -1.18
CA PRO A 37 -13.51 -8.18 -0.14
C PRO A 37 -12.82 -8.11 1.23
N LEU A 38 -11.52 -7.75 1.28
CA LEU A 38 -10.83 -7.50 2.55
C LEU A 38 -11.51 -6.42 3.39
N ALA A 39 -12.19 -5.47 2.76
CA ALA A 39 -12.93 -4.42 3.44
C ALA A 39 -13.97 -4.98 4.41
N THR A 40 -14.66 -6.07 4.05
CA THR A 40 -15.68 -6.70 4.91
C THR A 40 -15.08 -7.26 6.21
N HIS A 41 -13.83 -7.72 6.18
CA HIS A 41 -13.12 -8.24 7.34
C HIS A 41 -12.51 -7.10 8.20
N LEU A 42 -12.13 -5.99 7.56
CA LEU A 42 -11.59 -4.82 8.24
C LEU A 42 -12.70 -3.93 8.81
N HIS A 43 -13.89 -4.01 8.25
CA HIS A 43 -15.02 -3.17 8.65
C HIS A 43 -15.40 -3.37 10.13
N ASP A 44 -15.67 -2.26 10.78
CA ASP A 44 -16.26 -2.20 12.12
C ASP A 44 -17.51 -1.29 12.03
N PRO A 45 -18.71 -1.80 12.32
CA PRO A 45 -19.95 -1.03 12.19
C PRO A 45 -20.03 0.19 13.11
N GLU A 46 -19.17 0.26 14.14
CA GLU A 46 -19.06 1.42 15.01
C GLU A 46 -18.22 2.55 14.43
N LEU A 47 -17.50 2.29 13.32
CA LEU A 47 -16.60 3.24 12.70
C LEU A 47 -17.13 3.70 11.33
N ASN A 48 -17.15 5.01 11.13
CA ASN A 48 -17.57 5.62 9.87
C ASN A 48 -16.43 5.61 8.84
N ILE A 49 -16.16 4.45 8.23
CA ILE A 49 -15.04 4.25 7.31
C ILE A 49 -15.55 3.72 5.96
N ASN A 50 -15.12 4.36 4.87
CA ASN A 50 -15.32 3.84 3.52
C ASN A 50 -14.01 3.29 2.95
N TYR A 51 -14.11 2.22 2.15
CA TYR A 51 -12.99 1.46 1.60
C TYR A 51 -13.01 1.53 0.08
N TYR A 52 -11.84 1.73 -0.51
CA TYR A 52 -11.65 1.87 -1.94
C TYR A 52 -10.46 1.02 -2.40
N ALA A 53 -10.65 0.21 -3.41
CA ALA A 53 -9.59 -0.59 -4.01
C ALA A 53 -9.41 -0.17 -5.48
N PRO A 54 -8.41 0.66 -5.80
CA PRO A 54 -8.13 0.99 -7.18
C PRO A 54 -7.41 -0.16 -7.89
N ASN A 55 -7.74 -0.39 -9.16
CA ASN A 55 -6.96 -1.23 -10.05
C ASN A 55 -5.62 -0.56 -10.39
N ALA A 56 -4.53 -1.30 -10.32
CA ALA A 56 -3.24 -0.84 -10.81
C ALA A 56 -3.33 -0.52 -12.32
N PRO A 57 -2.58 0.48 -12.81
CA PRO A 57 -2.80 1.03 -14.15
C PRO A 57 -2.44 0.09 -15.29
N SER A 58 -1.49 -0.82 -15.08
CA SER A 58 -0.94 -1.66 -16.14
C SER A 58 -1.46 -3.09 -16.06
N SER A 59 -1.84 -3.68 -17.20
CA SER A 59 -2.10 -5.11 -17.33
C SER A 59 -0.77 -5.89 -17.43
N ILE A 60 -0.83 -7.18 -17.13
CA ILE A 60 0.29 -8.09 -17.33
C ILE A 60 0.05 -8.83 -18.66
N PRO A 61 0.93 -8.73 -19.66
CA PRO A 61 0.68 -9.29 -20.99
C PRO A 61 0.32 -10.79 -20.99
N GLN A 62 0.98 -11.57 -20.15
CA GLN A 62 0.76 -13.03 -20.03
C GLN A 62 -0.42 -13.39 -19.13
N TYR A 63 -0.96 -12.43 -18.38
CA TYR A 63 -2.06 -12.61 -17.45
C TYR A 63 -2.98 -11.37 -17.48
N PRO A 64 -3.86 -11.24 -18.50
CA PRO A 64 -4.61 -10.01 -18.76
C PRO A 64 -5.59 -9.57 -17.67
N THR A 65 -6.05 -10.49 -16.80
CA THR A 65 -6.89 -10.17 -15.62
C THR A 65 -6.09 -9.65 -14.45
N GLY A 66 -4.78 -9.93 -14.41
CA GLY A 66 -3.86 -9.43 -13.40
C GLY A 66 -3.34 -8.04 -13.75
N ARG A 67 -3.08 -7.27 -12.72
CA ARG A 67 -2.61 -5.90 -12.80
C ARG A 67 -1.28 -5.72 -12.09
N GLN A 68 -0.56 -4.66 -12.45
CA GLN A 68 0.71 -4.28 -11.83
C GLN A 68 0.83 -2.77 -11.68
N TRP A 69 1.45 -2.34 -10.59
CA TRP A 69 1.74 -0.93 -10.32
C TRP A 69 2.98 -0.46 -11.10
N PHE A 70 3.96 -1.33 -11.24
CA PHE A 70 5.16 -1.15 -12.04
C PHE A 70 5.61 -2.52 -12.57
N ASP A 71 6.35 -2.52 -13.66
CA ASP A 71 6.85 -3.75 -14.24
C ASP A 71 7.90 -4.42 -13.33
N LEU A 72 7.68 -5.69 -12.95
CA LEU A 72 8.65 -6.48 -12.18
C LEU A 72 9.73 -7.10 -13.06
N TYR A 73 9.55 -7.06 -14.38
CA TYR A 73 10.45 -7.66 -15.35
C TYR A 73 10.80 -6.70 -16.50
N PRO A 74 11.27 -5.47 -16.19
CA PRO A 74 11.62 -4.52 -17.23
C PRO A 74 12.69 -5.15 -18.15
N ASN A 75 12.48 -5.06 -19.46
CA ASN A 75 13.31 -5.75 -20.47
C ASN A 75 13.43 -7.28 -20.25
N GLY A 76 12.48 -7.91 -19.56
CA GLY A 76 12.52 -9.34 -19.21
C GLY A 76 13.46 -9.70 -18.05
N ILE A 77 14.08 -8.74 -17.39
CA ILE A 77 14.98 -8.92 -16.25
C ILE A 77 14.22 -8.72 -14.96
N ASN A 78 14.33 -9.70 -14.03
CA ASN A 78 13.71 -9.57 -12.71
C ASN A 78 14.22 -8.31 -11.99
N PHE A 79 13.32 -7.52 -11.42
CA PHE A 79 13.67 -6.26 -10.76
C PHE A 79 14.71 -6.42 -9.62
N LYS A 80 14.84 -7.61 -9.04
CA LYS A 80 15.86 -7.92 -8.03
C LYS A 80 17.27 -7.94 -8.63
N GLU A 81 17.38 -8.20 -9.94
CA GLU A 81 18.63 -8.30 -10.70
C GLU A 81 18.83 -7.10 -11.65
N ALA A 82 17.95 -6.11 -11.56
CA ALA A 82 17.88 -4.97 -12.46
C ALA A 82 19.19 -4.15 -12.48
N GLY A 83 19.68 -3.90 -13.67
CA GLY A 83 20.77 -2.94 -13.93
C GLY A 83 20.29 -1.49 -13.89
N SER A 84 21.13 -0.56 -14.29
CA SER A 84 20.81 0.88 -14.27
C SER A 84 19.64 1.24 -15.20
N ALA A 85 19.57 0.62 -16.38
CA ALA A 85 18.53 0.87 -17.37
C ALA A 85 17.15 0.39 -16.86
N GLU A 86 17.10 -0.83 -16.33
CA GLU A 86 15.88 -1.42 -15.76
C GLU A 86 15.41 -0.67 -14.51
N LYS A 87 16.34 -0.20 -13.67
CA LYS A 87 16.02 0.63 -12.49
C LYS A 87 15.40 1.96 -12.89
N GLU A 88 15.83 2.56 -13.99
CA GLU A 88 15.22 3.80 -14.49
C GLU A 88 13.79 3.55 -15.01
N ILE A 89 13.54 2.45 -15.74
CA ILE A 89 12.18 2.04 -16.15
C ILE A 89 11.29 1.85 -14.93
N LEU A 90 11.74 1.07 -13.95
CA LEU A 90 11.05 0.85 -12.68
C LEU A 90 10.67 2.17 -11.99
N LYS A 91 11.61 3.10 -11.90
CA LYS A 91 11.41 4.41 -11.29
C LYS A 91 10.35 5.22 -12.01
N GLN A 92 10.37 5.23 -13.34
CA GLN A 92 9.38 5.95 -14.16
C GLN A 92 7.97 5.34 -14.03
N ASP A 93 7.86 4.02 -14.05
CA ASP A 93 6.59 3.32 -13.85
C ASP A 93 6.04 3.57 -12.45
N CYS A 94 6.90 3.48 -11.43
CA CYS A 94 6.53 3.77 -10.06
C CYS A 94 6.02 5.20 -9.91
N LEU A 95 6.76 6.20 -10.38
CA LEU A 95 6.34 7.62 -10.36
C LEU A 95 5.02 7.84 -11.07
N SER A 96 4.83 7.18 -12.20
CA SER A 96 3.59 7.25 -12.95
C SER A 96 2.40 6.72 -12.14
N SER A 97 2.54 5.57 -11.51
CA SER A 97 1.51 4.97 -10.66
C SER A 97 1.25 5.80 -9.41
N LEU A 98 2.29 6.38 -8.80
CA LEU A 98 2.17 7.28 -7.65
C LEU A 98 1.34 8.53 -7.97
N ASN A 99 1.52 9.11 -9.17
CA ASN A 99 0.69 10.22 -9.63
C ASN A 99 -0.78 9.82 -9.74
N LEU A 100 -1.07 8.68 -10.35
CA LEU A 100 -2.43 8.18 -10.49
C LEU A 100 -3.08 7.86 -9.14
N ILE A 101 -2.35 7.24 -8.21
CA ILE A 101 -2.82 7.00 -6.84
C ILE A 101 -3.13 8.33 -6.13
N LYS A 102 -2.25 9.33 -6.28
CA LYS A 102 -2.46 10.66 -5.71
C LYS A 102 -3.75 11.31 -6.20
N ASP A 103 -3.96 11.28 -7.51
CA ASP A 103 -5.16 11.88 -8.12
C ASP A 103 -6.42 11.13 -7.67
N TYR A 104 -6.38 9.79 -7.61
CA TYR A 104 -7.49 8.96 -7.13
C TYR A 104 -7.85 9.27 -5.68
N ILE A 105 -6.87 9.31 -4.78
CA ILE A 105 -7.06 9.64 -3.36
C ILE A 105 -7.60 11.07 -3.20
N ASN A 106 -7.01 12.04 -3.89
CA ASN A 106 -7.43 13.45 -3.80
C ASN A 106 -8.87 13.64 -4.25
N ASN A 107 -9.30 12.99 -5.34
CA ASN A 107 -10.68 13.08 -5.82
C ASN A 107 -11.69 12.54 -4.78
N LEU A 108 -11.34 11.44 -4.10
CA LEU A 108 -12.20 10.87 -3.05
C LEU A 108 -12.17 11.72 -1.77
N CYS A 109 -11.03 12.28 -1.40
CA CYS A 109 -10.94 13.26 -0.32
C CYS A 109 -11.84 14.47 -0.57
N ILE A 110 -11.83 15.02 -1.78
CA ILE A 110 -12.70 16.13 -2.16
C ILE A 110 -14.19 15.71 -2.09
N LYS A 111 -14.54 14.54 -2.65
CA LYS A 111 -15.92 14.00 -2.61
C LYS A 111 -16.46 13.95 -1.19
N HIS A 112 -15.64 13.49 -0.23
CA HIS A 112 -16.03 13.27 1.16
C HIS A 112 -15.69 14.43 2.10
N LYS A 113 -15.11 15.53 1.60
CA LYS A 113 -14.64 16.68 2.39
C LYS A 113 -13.61 16.31 3.47
N LEU A 114 -12.74 15.37 3.12
CA LEU A 114 -11.64 14.85 3.94
C LEU A 114 -10.28 15.25 3.37
N THR A 115 -9.22 14.92 4.08
CA THR A 115 -7.83 15.20 3.70
C THR A 115 -6.99 13.93 3.77
N LEU A 116 -5.73 13.98 3.33
CA LEU A 116 -4.81 12.85 3.49
C LEU A 116 -4.62 12.40 4.94
N LYS A 117 -4.79 13.30 5.92
CA LYS A 117 -4.73 12.96 7.35
C LYS A 117 -5.87 12.04 7.79
N ASP A 118 -6.91 11.93 6.97
CA ASP A 118 -8.07 11.09 7.22
C ASP A 118 -8.01 9.77 6.46
N CYS A 119 -6.87 9.48 5.80
CA CYS A 119 -6.70 8.33 4.95
C CYS A 119 -5.79 7.27 5.59
N PHE A 120 -6.21 6.01 5.53
CA PHE A 120 -5.34 4.86 5.70
C PHE A 120 -4.96 4.32 4.33
N ILE A 121 -3.70 3.91 4.18
CA ILE A 121 -3.22 3.27 2.96
C ILE A 121 -2.69 1.89 3.34
N ILE A 122 -3.32 0.86 2.81
CA ILE A 122 -3.02 -0.54 3.09
C ILE A 122 -2.60 -1.20 1.80
N GLY A 123 -1.43 -1.79 1.77
CA GLY A 123 -0.96 -2.50 0.60
C GLY A 123 -0.48 -3.91 0.93
N PHE A 124 -0.63 -4.81 -0.04
CA PHE A 124 -0.10 -6.17 0.00
C PHE A 124 0.96 -6.35 -1.09
N SER A 125 2.09 -6.96 -0.76
CA SER A 125 3.15 -7.29 -1.71
C SER A 125 3.61 -6.06 -2.50
N GLN A 126 3.43 -6.02 -3.83
CA GLN A 126 3.72 -4.84 -4.64
C GLN A 126 2.91 -3.61 -4.21
N GLY A 127 1.64 -3.81 -3.77
CA GLY A 127 0.82 -2.74 -3.21
C GLY A 127 1.40 -2.16 -1.91
N ALA A 128 2.06 -2.98 -1.08
CA ALA A 128 2.75 -2.50 0.12
C ALA A 128 3.97 -1.64 -0.24
N MET A 129 4.72 -2.02 -1.28
CA MET A 129 5.80 -1.19 -1.82
C MET A 129 5.26 0.17 -2.24
N MET A 130 4.14 0.19 -3.00
CA MET A 130 3.50 1.42 -3.45
C MET A 130 2.95 2.27 -2.31
N ALA A 131 2.40 1.66 -1.26
CA ALA A 131 1.89 2.38 -0.09
C ALA A 131 3.00 3.17 0.62
N PHE A 132 4.17 2.56 0.79
CA PHE A 132 5.32 3.23 1.38
C PHE A 132 5.91 4.31 0.47
N GLU A 133 6.10 3.99 -0.82
CA GLU A 133 6.59 4.95 -1.82
C GLU A 133 5.64 6.14 -1.97
N PHE A 134 4.32 5.92 -1.90
CA PHE A 134 3.34 7.00 -1.93
C PHE A 134 3.51 7.96 -0.75
N GLY A 135 3.74 7.45 0.45
CA GLY A 135 4.01 8.29 1.62
C GLY A 135 5.23 9.17 1.42
N LYS A 136 6.33 8.61 0.90
CA LYS A 136 7.54 9.36 0.56
C LYS A 136 7.27 10.40 -0.53
N TYR A 137 6.53 10.01 -1.57
CA TYR A 137 6.24 10.84 -2.73
C TYR A 137 5.44 12.08 -2.36
N VAL A 138 4.34 11.93 -1.62
CA VAL A 138 3.52 13.09 -1.20
C VAL A 138 4.09 13.82 0.01
N ASN A 139 4.99 13.17 0.76
CA ASN A 139 5.61 13.69 1.98
C ASN A 139 4.59 14.37 2.91
N ASN A 140 3.53 13.65 3.24
CA ASN A 140 2.46 14.13 4.12
C ASN A 140 2.15 13.10 5.21
N THR A 141 1.43 13.52 6.24
CA THR A 141 0.96 12.64 7.32
C THR A 141 -0.39 12.01 6.92
N PHE A 142 -0.52 10.71 7.17
CA PHE A 142 -1.76 9.94 7.00
C PHE A 142 -2.30 9.50 8.36
N ALA A 143 -3.55 8.99 8.39
CA ALA A 143 -4.08 8.31 9.55
C ALA A 143 -3.28 7.04 9.90
N GLY A 144 -2.80 6.33 8.88
CA GLY A 144 -1.88 5.20 9.03
C GLY A 144 -1.48 4.59 7.69
N CYS A 145 -0.33 3.91 7.68
CA CYS A 145 0.19 3.15 6.55
C CYS A 145 0.39 1.69 6.96
N VAL A 146 -0.19 0.74 6.23
CA VAL A 146 -0.10 -0.70 6.52
C VAL A 146 0.59 -1.43 5.39
N LEU A 147 1.66 -2.13 5.71
CA LEU A 147 2.55 -2.81 4.79
C LEU A 147 2.48 -4.32 5.05
N LEU A 148 1.77 -5.05 4.20
CA LEU A 148 1.56 -6.49 4.32
C LEU A 148 2.45 -7.22 3.33
N SER A 149 3.36 -8.07 3.81
CA SER A 149 4.28 -8.90 3.00
C SER A 149 4.94 -8.12 1.86
N GLY A 150 5.43 -6.91 2.15
CA GLY A 150 6.11 -6.03 1.21
C GLY A 150 7.62 -5.95 1.46
N ARG A 151 8.31 -5.20 0.59
CA ARG A 151 9.69 -4.77 0.81
C ARG A 151 9.83 -3.28 0.56
N MET A 152 10.83 -2.65 1.12
CA MET A 152 11.21 -1.29 0.74
C MET A 152 11.92 -1.31 -0.62
N LEU A 153 11.51 -0.42 -1.51
CA LEU A 153 12.26 -0.22 -2.75
C LEU A 153 13.59 0.50 -2.43
N PRO A 154 14.69 0.17 -3.13
CA PRO A 154 15.95 0.85 -2.93
C PRO A 154 15.79 2.37 -3.12
N SER A 155 16.19 3.13 -2.11
CA SER A 155 16.09 4.59 -2.12
C SER A 155 17.20 5.19 -1.28
N GLU A 156 17.74 6.32 -1.72
CA GLU A 156 18.69 7.12 -0.94
C GLU A 156 17.98 8.15 -0.04
N ASP A 157 16.67 8.37 -0.26
CA ASP A 157 15.89 9.41 0.39
C ASP A 157 14.72 8.83 1.19
N TYR A 158 15.00 8.43 2.43
CA TYR A 158 13.99 8.01 3.40
C TYR A 158 13.58 9.15 4.35
N GLU A 159 14.28 10.28 4.35
CA GLU A 159 14.04 11.39 5.26
C GLU A 159 12.93 12.31 4.74
N LYS A 160 11.69 11.88 4.90
CA LYS A 160 10.52 12.69 4.54
C LYS A 160 9.86 13.27 5.79
N LYS A 161 10.15 14.54 6.03
CA LYS A 161 9.80 15.32 7.24
C LYS A 161 8.37 15.13 7.76
N TYR A 162 7.40 14.96 6.87
CA TYR A 162 5.99 14.83 7.26
C TYR A 162 5.53 13.37 7.27
N PHE A 163 5.99 12.55 6.33
CA PHE A 163 5.63 11.14 6.25
C PHE A 163 6.13 10.34 7.47
N ILE A 164 7.28 10.65 8.02
CA ILE A 164 7.80 9.98 9.23
C ILE A 164 6.88 10.08 10.45
N LYS A 165 5.94 11.03 10.44
CA LYS A 165 4.92 11.19 11.49
C LYS A 165 3.71 10.27 11.30
N THR A 166 3.59 9.61 10.14
CA THR A 166 2.53 8.65 9.87
C THR A 166 2.80 7.36 10.66
N PRO A 167 1.85 6.88 11.46
CA PRO A 167 1.98 5.57 12.09
C PRO A 167 2.03 4.47 11.02
N VAL A 168 2.95 3.52 11.20
CA VAL A 168 3.12 2.40 10.26
C VAL A 168 2.83 1.08 10.99
N LEU A 169 2.10 0.18 10.33
CA LEU A 169 2.02 -1.23 10.68
C LEU A 169 2.72 -2.03 9.60
N ILE A 170 3.63 -2.90 10.00
CA ILE A 170 4.28 -3.85 9.08
C ILE A 170 4.04 -5.28 9.55
N VAL A 171 3.52 -6.13 8.66
CA VAL A 171 3.24 -7.55 8.92
C VAL A 171 3.81 -8.39 7.79
N HIS A 172 4.46 -9.52 8.15
CA HIS A 172 5.10 -10.40 7.17
C HIS A 172 5.11 -11.84 7.67
N GLY A 173 5.00 -12.81 6.77
CA GLY A 173 5.12 -14.23 7.12
C GLY A 173 6.58 -14.67 7.27
N ASP A 174 6.89 -15.49 8.28
CA ASP A 174 8.26 -15.99 8.51
C ASP A 174 8.69 -17.10 7.53
N GLN A 175 7.74 -17.62 6.75
CA GLN A 175 7.97 -18.63 5.71
C GLN A 175 7.62 -18.11 4.30
N ASP A 176 7.61 -16.79 4.10
CA ASP A 176 7.30 -16.16 2.81
C ASP A 176 8.34 -16.55 1.74
N PRO A 177 7.98 -17.35 0.72
CA PRO A 177 8.90 -17.78 -0.33
C PRO A 177 9.04 -16.77 -1.47
N VAL A 178 8.15 -15.77 -1.54
CA VAL A 178 8.13 -14.75 -2.61
C VAL A 178 8.99 -13.56 -2.21
N LEU A 179 8.76 -13.05 -1.01
CA LEU A 179 9.55 -11.99 -0.40
C LEU A 179 10.09 -12.48 0.94
N GLU A 180 11.33 -12.94 0.93
CA GLU A 180 12.00 -13.53 2.09
C GLU A 180 11.89 -12.65 3.36
N PRO A 181 11.79 -13.24 4.55
CA PRO A 181 11.65 -12.52 5.84
C PRO A 181 12.75 -11.47 6.10
N LYS A 182 13.91 -11.61 5.46
CA LYS A 182 14.97 -10.59 5.52
C LYS A 182 14.50 -9.20 5.12
N TYR A 183 13.54 -9.09 4.17
CA TYR A 183 13.00 -7.80 3.75
C TYR A 183 12.14 -7.14 4.83
N PHE A 184 11.49 -7.94 5.69
CA PHE A 184 10.82 -7.43 6.88
C PHE A 184 11.83 -6.84 7.87
N GLU A 185 12.93 -7.55 8.13
CA GLU A 185 13.98 -7.09 9.04
C GLU A 185 14.64 -5.80 8.52
N GLU A 186 14.94 -5.75 7.22
CA GLU A 186 15.45 -4.55 6.55
C GLU A 186 14.48 -3.36 6.69
N ALA A 187 13.19 -3.59 6.45
CA ALA A 187 12.16 -2.58 6.56
C ALA A 187 12.04 -2.05 8.00
N CYS A 188 12.01 -2.93 9.01
CA CYS A 188 12.01 -2.54 10.41
C CYS A 188 13.24 -1.72 10.79
N LYS A 189 14.43 -2.10 10.28
CA LYS A 189 15.66 -1.34 10.50
C LYS A 189 15.60 0.06 9.87
N ILE A 190 15.07 0.17 8.65
CA ILE A 190 14.87 1.46 7.97
C ILE A 190 13.92 2.33 8.79
N LEU A 191 12.73 1.81 9.14
CA LEU A 191 11.74 2.58 9.91
C LEU A 191 12.29 3.07 11.24
N LYS A 192 13.02 2.21 11.96
CA LYS A 192 13.66 2.55 13.24
C LYS A 192 14.73 3.63 13.07
N ASN A 193 15.62 3.48 12.08
CA ASN A 193 16.74 4.40 11.85
C ASN A 193 16.26 5.81 11.45
N HIS A 194 15.11 5.90 10.78
CA HIS A 194 14.52 7.17 10.35
C HIS A 194 13.44 7.70 11.31
N GLY A 195 13.28 7.09 12.49
CA GLY A 195 12.42 7.61 13.55
C GLY A 195 10.92 7.49 13.30
N PHE A 196 10.50 6.52 12.48
CA PHE A 196 9.07 6.24 12.31
C PHE A 196 8.43 5.68 13.58
N LEU A 197 7.18 6.05 13.84
CA LEU A 197 6.34 5.35 14.78
C LEU A 197 5.75 4.11 14.11
N PHE A 198 6.13 2.91 14.54
CA PHE A 198 5.64 1.69 13.89
C PHE A 198 5.42 0.53 14.86
N ASP A 199 4.45 -0.31 14.51
CA ASP A 199 4.22 -1.63 15.08
C ASP A 199 4.65 -2.68 14.02
N SER A 200 5.29 -3.78 14.42
CA SER A 200 5.77 -4.81 13.48
C SER A 200 5.48 -6.22 14.00
N TYR A 201 5.05 -7.10 13.10
CA TYR A 201 4.72 -8.50 13.41
C TYR A 201 5.28 -9.43 12.33
N LEU A 202 6.16 -10.35 12.73
CA LEU A 202 6.59 -11.47 11.91
C LEU A 202 5.72 -12.67 12.29
N MET A 203 4.85 -13.07 11.36
CA MET A 203 3.80 -14.07 11.55
C MET A 203 4.39 -15.47 11.44
N LYS A 204 4.25 -16.24 12.49
CA LYS A 204 4.86 -17.59 12.57
C LYS A 204 4.12 -18.61 11.71
N ASN A 205 4.87 -19.37 10.90
CA ASN A 205 4.36 -20.38 9.95
C ASN A 205 3.42 -19.79 8.88
N GLU A 206 3.57 -18.53 8.54
CA GLU A 206 2.81 -17.92 7.45
C GLU A 206 3.70 -17.69 6.22
N GLU A 207 3.13 -17.95 5.06
CA GLU A 207 3.74 -17.73 3.75
C GLU A 207 3.40 -16.32 3.20
N HIS A 208 3.44 -16.14 1.87
CA HIS A 208 3.07 -14.90 1.18
C HIS A 208 1.54 -14.73 1.12
N THR A 209 0.92 -14.34 2.23
CA THR A 209 -0.54 -14.31 2.38
C THR A 209 -1.01 -13.20 3.32
N ILE A 210 -2.33 -12.97 3.32
CA ILE A 210 -3.03 -12.15 4.31
C ILE A 210 -3.90 -13.10 5.13
N SER A 211 -3.44 -13.49 6.30
CA SER A 211 -4.17 -14.38 7.20
C SER A 211 -5.28 -13.66 7.99
N ALA A 212 -6.15 -14.42 8.63
CA ALA A 212 -7.16 -13.88 9.53
C ALA A 212 -6.53 -13.08 10.70
N GLU A 213 -5.37 -13.52 11.21
CA GLU A 213 -4.66 -12.80 12.27
C GLU A 213 -4.03 -11.50 11.74
N THR A 214 -3.48 -11.50 10.52
CA THR A 214 -3.01 -10.28 9.83
C THR A 214 -4.14 -9.26 9.67
N LEU A 215 -5.34 -9.70 9.29
CA LEU A 215 -6.52 -8.84 9.18
C LEU A 215 -6.94 -8.29 10.55
N LYS A 216 -6.91 -9.09 11.60
CA LYS A 216 -7.21 -8.67 12.97
C LYS A 216 -6.20 -7.62 13.47
N LEU A 217 -4.90 -7.82 13.24
CA LEU A 217 -3.87 -6.83 13.57
C LEU A 217 -4.12 -5.51 12.82
N THR A 218 -4.45 -5.58 11.54
CA THR A 218 -4.75 -4.42 10.70
C THR A 218 -5.99 -3.68 11.22
N LYS A 219 -7.08 -4.40 11.52
CA LYS A 219 -8.31 -3.81 12.09
C LYS A 219 -8.05 -3.14 13.43
N ASN A 220 -7.28 -3.78 14.31
CA ASN A 220 -6.92 -3.22 15.60
C ASN A 220 -6.04 -1.96 15.46
N PHE A 221 -5.12 -1.96 14.50
CA PHE A 221 -4.33 -0.78 14.18
C PHE A 221 -5.20 0.39 13.73
N ILE A 222 -6.14 0.18 12.80
CA ILE A 222 -7.09 1.20 12.36
C ILE A 222 -7.88 1.74 13.58
N LYS A 223 -8.46 0.84 14.37
CA LYS A 223 -9.29 1.19 15.54
C LYS A 223 -8.51 2.05 16.55
N LYS A 224 -7.28 1.66 16.86
CA LYS A 224 -6.38 2.41 17.75
C LYS A 224 -6.12 3.85 17.24
N ARG A 225 -6.02 4.04 15.92
CA ARG A 225 -5.74 5.35 15.32
C ARG A 225 -6.99 6.23 15.19
N MET A 226 -8.18 5.62 15.13
CA MET A 226 -9.44 6.36 15.19
C MET A 226 -9.68 7.01 16.56
N THR A 227 -9.25 6.33 17.65
CA THR A 227 -9.48 6.79 19.04
C THR A 227 -8.42 7.76 19.56
N GLN A 228 -7.32 7.96 18.83
CA GLN A 228 -6.20 8.82 19.23
C GLN A 228 -6.13 10.16 18.44
N ALA A 229 -7.10 10.40 17.56
CA ALA A 229 -7.18 11.60 16.70
C ALA A 229 -7.85 12.79 17.39
#